data_32c40e8fd10c20835aa3c0ccbc0786f2
#
_entry.id   32c40e8fd10c20835aa3c0ccbc0786f2
#
_cell.length_a   1.000
_cell.length_b   1.000
_cell.length_c   1.000
_cell.angle_alpha   90.00
_cell.angle_beta   90.00
_cell.angle_gamma   90.00
#
_symmetry.space_group_name_H-M   'P 1'
#
loop_
_entity.id
_entity.type
_entity.pdbx_description
1 polymer ?
#
loop_
_entity_poly.entity_id
_entity_poly.type
_entity_poly.pdbx_seq_one_letter_code
_entity_poly.pdbx_strand_id
1 'polypeptide(L)'
;SYHIDQAIYFAKKKADLMIEKPLSRDLKNIDELRDIVKKNNLVTFIAYIFRFAPAIKFLKGILEKKIIGDVFFVRGEFSEYLPDWHPYEKYNSFYMAQKQMGGGSILDQSHIMDLVHYLFGNFKSVMAFNNKISALEIEADDIAEMIVELDNGIIASIHTDIFGRKHTKSLEIKGYFFLIHSDN
;
A
#
# COMPACT_ATOMS: atom_id res chain seq x y z
N SER A 1 -2.65 6.96 -13.74
CA SER A 1 -1.75 5.84 -14.07
C SER A 1 -2.22 5.18 -15.35
N TYR A 2 -1.31 4.86 -16.26
CA TYR A 2 -1.57 4.14 -17.51
C TYR A 2 -1.24 2.64 -17.40
N HIS A 3 -0.95 2.16 -16.18
CA HIS A 3 -0.42 0.82 -15.95
C HIS A 3 -1.34 -0.26 -16.48
N ILE A 4 -2.66 -0.16 -16.25
CA ILE A 4 -3.63 -1.17 -16.68
C ILE A 4 -3.68 -1.32 -18.20
N ASP A 5 -3.79 -0.22 -18.95
CA ASP A 5 -3.91 -0.28 -20.40
C ASP A 5 -2.63 -0.86 -21.03
N GLN A 6 -1.45 -0.46 -20.51
CA GLN A 6 -0.17 -1.01 -20.91
C GLN A 6 -0.05 -2.49 -20.56
N ALA A 7 -0.45 -2.87 -19.34
CA ALA A 7 -0.42 -4.26 -18.90
C ALA A 7 -1.32 -5.16 -19.78
N ILE A 8 -2.53 -4.73 -20.10
CA ILE A 8 -3.44 -5.44 -20.99
C ILE A 8 -2.82 -5.61 -22.38
N TYR A 9 -2.22 -4.54 -22.91
CA TYR A 9 -1.57 -4.61 -24.22
C TYR A 9 -0.48 -5.67 -24.28
N PHE A 10 0.42 -5.71 -23.28
CA PHE A 10 1.50 -6.69 -23.24
C PHE A 10 1.01 -8.09 -22.87
N ALA A 11 0.02 -8.22 -21.97
CA ALA A 11 -0.59 -9.49 -21.62
C ALA A 11 -1.26 -10.18 -22.84
N LYS A 12 -1.93 -9.40 -23.71
CA LYS A 12 -2.47 -9.90 -24.98
C LYS A 12 -1.38 -10.44 -25.93
N LYS A 13 -0.15 -9.95 -25.79
CA LYS A 13 1.03 -10.44 -26.51
C LYS A 13 1.74 -11.61 -25.78
N LYS A 14 1.14 -12.11 -24.70
CA LYS A 14 1.66 -13.23 -23.89
C LYS A 14 3.00 -12.93 -23.20
N ALA A 15 3.28 -11.66 -22.91
CA ALA A 15 4.43 -11.28 -22.12
C ALA A 15 4.12 -11.41 -20.62
N ASP A 16 5.08 -11.89 -19.84
CA ASP A 16 5.06 -11.74 -18.38
C ASP A 16 5.15 -10.27 -17.99
N LEU A 17 4.59 -9.90 -16.83
CA LEU A 17 4.39 -8.52 -16.47
C LEU A 17 5.08 -8.18 -15.15
N MET A 18 5.85 -7.09 -15.16
CA MET A 18 6.27 -6.37 -13.96
C MET A 18 5.66 -4.97 -14.01
N ILE A 19 4.78 -4.66 -13.06
CA ILE A 19 3.96 -3.45 -13.07
C ILE A 19 4.28 -2.63 -11.84
N GLU A 20 4.51 -1.32 -12.01
CA GLU A 20 4.68 -0.42 -10.88
C GLU A 20 3.40 -0.27 -10.05
N LYS A 21 3.60 -0.02 -8.77
CA LYS A 21 2.51 0.30 -7.83
C LYS A 21 2.02 1.77 -8.03
N PRO A 22 0.78 2.04 -7.74
CA PRO A 22 -0.32 1.09 -7.59
C PRO A 22 -0.69 0.47 -8.94
N LEU A 23 -1.25 -0.73 -8.92
CA LEU A 23 -1.69 -1.41 -10.15
C LEU A 23 -2.61 -0.52 -10.98
N SER A 24 -3.55 0.16 -10.33
CA SER A 24 -4.48 1.10 -10.96
C SER A 24 -4.91 2.18 -9.97
N ARG A 25 -5.45 3.27 -10.50
CA ARG A 25 -6.13 4.31 -9.73
C ARG A 25 -7.61 4.01 -9.44
N ASP A 26 -8.18 3.06 -10.16
CA ASP A 26 -9.58 2.64 -10.07
C ASP A 26 -9.71 1.15 -10.45
N LEU A 27 -10.92 0.60 -10.40
CA LEU A 27 -11.18 -0.80 -10.69
C LEU A 27 -11.42 -1.10 -12.18
N LYS A 28 -11.36 -0.08 -13.05
CA LYS A 28 -11.63 -0.24 -14.47
C LYS A 28 -10.59 -1.16 -15.11
N ASN A 29 -11.06 -2.10 -15.93
CA ASN A 29 -10.25 -3.05 -16.71
C ASN A 29 -9.37 -4.02 -15.88
N ILE A 30 -9.47 -4.03 -14.53
CA ILE A 30 -8.71 -4.97 -13.69
C ILE A 30 -9.15 -6.41 -13.98
N ASP A 31 -10.46 -6.65 -14.12
CA ASP A 31 -10.97 -7.98 -14.43
C ASP A 31 -10.52 -8.47 -15.81
N GLU A 32 -10.51 -7.60 -16.82
CA GLU A 32 -9.96 -7.93 -18.14
C GLU A 32 -8.50 -8.37 -18.05
N LEU A 33 -7.67 -7.59 -17.34
CA LEU A 33 -6.25 -7.94 -17.15
C LEU A 33 -6.11 -9.30 -16.44
N ARG A 34 -6.86 -9.49 -15.34
CA ARG A 34 -6.83 -10.75 -14.59
C ARG A 34 -7.19 -11.95 -15.45
N ASP A 35 -8.22 -11.84 -16.28
CA ASP A 35 -8.68 -12.93 -17.14
C ASP A 35 -7.66 -13.26 -18.24
N ILE A 36 -7.03 -12.25 -18.83
CA ILE A 36 -5.95 -12.46 -19.82
C ILE A 36 -4.74 -13.13 -19.17
N VAL A 37 -4.31 -12.66 -17.99
CA VAL A 37 -3.20 -13.24 -17.23
C VAL A 37 -3.46 -14.71 -16.93
N LYS A 38 -4.65 -15.04 -16.40
CA LYS A 38 -5.05 -16.41 -16.10
C LYS A 38 -5.11 -17.28 -17.35
N LYS A 39 -5.77 -16.81 -18.42
CA LYS A 39 -5.92 -17.54 -19.69
C LYS A 39 -4.60 -17.90 -20.34
N ASN A 40 -3.61 -17.02 -20.25
CA ASN A 40 -2.30 -17.20 -20.87
C ASN A 40 -1.25 -17.75 -19.90
N ASN A 41 -1.61 -18.01 -18.62
CA ASN A 41 -0.72 -18.46 -17.55
C ASN A 41 0.53 -17.57 -17.39
N LEU A 42 0.32 -16.24 -17.41
CA LEU A 42 1.41 -15.28 -17.33
C LEU A 42 1.87 -15.07 -15.87
N VAL A 43 3.17 -14.94 -15.69
CA VAL A 43 3.75 -14.46 -14.42
C VAL A 43 3.53 -12.97 -14.34
N THR A 44 2.90 -12.52 -13.23
CA THR A 44 2.58 -11.11 -13.04
C THR A 44 3.03 -10.67 -11.64
N PHE A 45 3.84 -9.63 -11.59
CA PHE A 45 4.36 -9.03 -10.36
C PHE A 45 4.02 -7.54 -10.29
N ILE A 46 3.44 -7.11 -9.17
CA ILE A 46 3.24 -5.70 -8.85
C ILE A 46 4.35 -5.27 -7.90
N ALA A 47 5.02 -4.15 -8.18
CA ALA A 47 6.27 -3.75 -7.55
C ALA A 47 6.09 -3.23 -6.10
N TYR A 48 5.50 -4.04 -5.24
CA TYR A 48 5.47 -3.81 -3.78
C TYR A 48 6.82 -4.25 -3.17
N ILE A 49 7.83 -3.41 -3.37
CA ILE A 49 9.24 -3.73 -3.06
C ILE A 49 9.49 -3.98 -1.58
N PHE A 50 8.71 -3.43 -0.66
CA PHE A 50 8.91 -3.63 0.77
C PHE A 50 8.76 -5.08 1.21
N ARG A 51 8.00 -5.91 0.48
CA ARG A 51 7.95 -7.36 0.73
C ARG A 51 9.33 -8.03 0.69
N PHE A 52 10.29 -7.43 -0.02
CA PHE A 52 11.65 -7.96 -0.21
C PHE A 52 12.67 -7.36 0.74
N ALA A 53 12.30 -6.34 1.51
CA ALA A 53 13.18 -5.74 2.51
C ALA A 53 13.62 -6.80 3.54
N PRO A 54 14.91 -6.82 3.93
CA PRO A 54 15.43 -7.81 4.89
C PRO A 54 14.66 -7.82 6.21
N ALA A 55 14.29 -6.64 6.74
CA ALA A 55 13.53 -6.51 7.96
C ALA A 55 12.13 -7.16 7.84
N ILE A 56 11.45 -6.98 6.72
CA ILE A 56 10.12 -7.57 6.48
C ILE A 56 10.20 -9.08 6.32
N LYS A 57 11.23 -9.59 5.63
CA LYS A 57 11.48 -11.05 5.54
C LYS A 57 11.76 -11.65 6.90
N PHE A 58 12.58 -10.98 7.72
CA PHE A 58 12.87 -11.42 9.09
C PHE A 58 11.60 -11.42 9.95
N LEU A 59 10.83 -10.33 9.90
CA LEU A 59 9.55 -10.21 10.60
C LEU A 59 8.57 -11.33 10.21
N LYS A 60 8.46 -11.62 8.91
CA LYS A 60 7.63 -12.73 8.42
C LYS A 60 8.03 -14.06 9.03
N GLY A 61 9.34 -14.34 9.12
CA GLY A 61 9.85 -15.54 9.78
C GLY A 61 9.53 -15.63 11.28
N ILE A 62 9.49 -14.49 11.99
CA ILE A 62 9.06 -14.41 13.40
C ILE A 62 7.57 -14.75 13.51
N LEU A 63 6.74 -14.21 12.64
CA LEU A 63 5.29 -14.43 12.63
C LEU A 63 4.95 -15.90 12.30
N GLU A 64 5.57 -16.45 11.25
CA GLU A 64 5.37 -17.85 10.84
C GLU A 64 5.76 -18.85 11.93
N LYS A 65 6.81 -18.56 12.70
CA LYS A 65 7.24 -19.37 13.84
C LYS A 65 6.46 -19.10 15.12
N LYS A 66 5.48 -18.20 15.09
CA LYS A 66 4.67 -17.79 16.26
C LYS A 66 5.49 -17.35 17.47
N ILE A 67 6.66 -16.74 17.25
CA ILE A 67 7.57 -16.34 18.34
C ILE A 67 6.90 -15.35 19.30
N ILE A 68 6.03 -14.46 18.77
CA ILE A 68 5.26 -13.50 19.57
C ILE A 68 3.90 -14.02 20.01
N GLY A 69 3.61 -15.29 19.74
CA GLY A 69 2.29 -15.89 19.95
C GLY A 69 1.30 -15.47 18.85
N ASP A 70 0.02 -15.61 19.13
CA ASP A 70 -1.04 -15.17 18.20
C ASP A 70 -1.12 -13.65 18.20
N VAL A 71 -1.22 -13.07 17.00
CA VAL A 71 -1.36 -11.64 16.80
C VAL A 71 -2.82 -11.23 16.95
N PHE A 72 -3.07 -10.13 17.66
CA PHE A 72 -4.42 -9.60 17.88
C PHE A 72 -4.65 -8.28 17.15
N PHE A 73 -3.61 -7.45 17.07
CA PHE A 73 -3.72 -6.10 16.55
C PHE A 73 -2.46 -5.70 15.81
N VAL A 74 -2.65 -4.95 14.73
CA VAL A 74 -1.56 -4.34 13.93
C VAL A 74 -1.87 -2.87 13.73
N ARG A 75 -0.86 -2.02 13.86
CA ARG A 75 -0.93 -0.62 13.45
C ARG A 75 0.15 -0.36 12.41
N GLY A 76 -0.27 0.11 11.24
CA GLY A 76 0.62 0.55 10.17
C GLY A 76 0.49 2.05 9.96
N GLU A 77 1.61 2.75 9.85
CA GLU A 77 1.65 4.18 9.56
C GLU A 77 2.64 4.48 8.46
N PHE A 78 2.21 5.31 7.50
CA PHE A 78 3.04 5.85 6.46
C PHE A 78 2.71 7.34 6.32
N SER A 79 3.57 8.19 6.88
CA SER A 79 3.40 9.64 6.93
C SER A 79 4.63 10.32 6.34
N GLU A 80 4.43 11.24 5.43
CA GLU A 80 5.49 11.99 4.78
C GLU A 80 5.02 13.41 4.49
N TYR A 81 5.98 14.35 4.30
CA TYR A 81 5.65 15.71 3.92
C TYR A 81 5.89 15.91 2.43
N LEU A 82 4.83 15.93 1.64
CA LEU A 82 4.89 15.99 0.17
C LEU A 82 5.80 17.11 -0.37
N PRO A 83 5.81 18.35 0.18
CA PRO A 83 6.71 19.38 -0.31
C PRO A 83 8.21 19.10 -0.17
N ASP A 84 8.60 18.18 0.72
CA ASP A 84 10.02 17.84 0.94
C ASP A 84 10.51 16.71 0.02
N TRP A 85 9.60 16.02 -0.72
CA TRP A 85 9.96 14.86 -1.53
C TRP A 85 10.85 15.21 -2.73
N HIS A 86 10.51 16.31 -3.43
CA HIS A 86 11.21 16.75 -4.61
C HIS A 86 11.50 18.26 -4.50
N PRO A 87 12.51 18.67 -3.73
CA PRO A 87 12.77 20.09 -3.46
C PRO A 87 13.16 20.89 -4.71
N TYR A 88 13.45 20.21 -5.82
CA TYR A 88 13.81 20.82 -7.12
C TYR A 88 12.60 21.08 -8.02
N GLU A 89 11.39 20.66 -7.64
CA GLU A 89 10.15 20.93 -8.38
C GLU A 89 9.01 21.34 -7.45
N LYS A 90 7.98 21.97 -8.02
CA LYS A 90 6.80 22.36 -7.24
C LYS A 90 5.97 21.12 -6.89
N TYR A 91 5.76 20.85 -5.61
CA TYR A 91 5.02 19.70 -5.13
C TYR A 91 3.60 19.60 -5.70
N ASN A 92 2.94 20.75 -5.95
CA ASN A 92 1.58 20.79 -6.49
C ASN A 92 1.49 20.49 -8.00
N SER A 93 2.61 20.46 -8.71
CA SER A 93 2.68 19.99 -10.10
C SER A 93 3.02 18.51 -10.24
N PHE A 94 3.46 17.88 -9.16
CA PHE A 94 3.82 16.48 -9.13
C PHE A 94 2.58 15.57 -9.19
N TYR A 95 2.70 14.36 -9.74
CA TYR A 95 1.54 13.45 -9.94
C TYR A 95 0.76 13.16 -8.66
N MET A 96 1.43 13.13 -7.50
CA MET A 96 0.79 12.87 -6.21
C MET A 96 -0.22 13.94 -5.79
N ALA A 97 -0.02 15.17 -6.21
CA ALA A 97 -0.96 16.27 -5.98
C ALA A 97 -2.24 16.15 -6.83
N GLN A 98 -2.21 15.33 -7.88
CA GLN A 98 -3.25 15.29 -8.92
C GLN A 98 -4.10 14.02 -8.83
N LYS A 99 -5.35 14.17 -8.42
CA LYS A 99 -6.30 13.05 -8.31
C LYS A 99 -6.46 12.27 -9.61
N GLN A 100 -6.50 12.98 -10.75
CA GLN A 100 -6.67 12.36 -12.07
C GLN A 100 -5.49 11.49 -12.48
N MET A 101 -4.30 11.73 -11.94
CA MET A 101 -3.11 10.92 -12.20
C MET A 101 -2.97 9.72 -11.25
N GLY A 102 -3.91 9.55 -10.33
CA GLY A 102 -3.84 8.52 -9.29
C GLY A 102 -2.92 8.93 -8.14
N GLY A 103 -2.84 10.24 -7.87
CA GLY A 103 -2.18 10.78 -6.70
C GLY A 103 -3.00 10.62 -5.43
N GLY A 104 -2.44 11.08 -4.33
CA GLY A 104 -3.05 11.02 -3.01
C GLY A 104 -2.36 10.03 -2.07
N SER A 105 -2.62 10.20 -0.79
CA SER A 105 -1.95 9.42 0.26
C SER A 105 -2.26 7.93 0.16
N ILE A 106 -3.52 7.57 -0.08
CA ILE A 106 -3.95 6.16 -0.07
C ILE A 106 -3.32 5.34 -1.21
N LEU A 107 -3.26 5.90 -2.42
CA LEU A 107 -2.73 5.17 -3.59
C LEU A 107 -1.21 5.15 -3.60
N ASP A 108 -0.57 6.26 -3.28
CA ASP A 108 0.89 6.31 -3.31
C ASP A 108 1.51 5.53 -2.16
N GLN A 109 0.95 5.66 -0.96
CA GLN A 109 1.42 4.97 0.24
C GLN A 109 0.79 3.58 0.41
N SER A 110 0.21 3.01 -0.66
CA SER A 110 -0.41 1.66 -0.66
C SER A 110 0.52 0.53 -0.19
N HIS A 111 1.81 0.79 -0.09
CA HIS A 111 2.78 -0.13 0.49
C HIS A 111 2.42 -0.62 1.88
N ILE A 112 1.85 0.26 2.74
CA ILE A 112 1.50 -0.15 4.11
C ILE A 112 0.31 -1.11 4.13
N MET A 113 -0.70 -0.88 3.27
CA MET A 113 -1.82 -1.81 3.10
C MET A 113 -1.35 -3.15 2.54
N ASP A 114 -0.44 -3.11 1.57
CA ASP A 114 0.16 -4.31 1.00
C ASP A 114 0.96 -5.11 2.03
N LEU A 115 1.73 -4.45 2.91
CA LEU A 115 2.46 -5.11 3.98
C LEU A 115 1.53 -5.77 5.00
N VAL A 116 0.46 -5.09 5.40
CA VAL A 116 -0.55 -5.68 6.31
C VAL A 116 -1.17 -6.92 5.66
N HIS A 117 -1.59 -6.82 4.40
CA HIS A 117 -2.11 -7.98 3.67
C HIS A 117 -1.09 -9.11 3.53
N TYR A 118 0.16 -8.80 3.18
CA TYR A 118 1.22 -9.78 2.96
C TYR A 118 1.63 -10.55 4.22
N LEU A 119 1.65 -9.85 5.37
CA LEU A 119 2.10 -10.43 6.64
C LEU A 119 0.97 -11.12 7.42
N PHE A 120 -0.26 -10.63 7.32
CA PHE A 120 -1.34 -11.03 8.21
C PHE A 120 -2.55 -11.64 7.52
N GLY A 121 -2.68 -11.55 6.20
CA GLY A 121 -3.75 -12.20 5.43
C GLY A 121 -4.75 -11.24 4.78
N ASN A 122 -5.85 -11.80 4.27
CA ASN A 122 -6.82 -11.06 3.48
C ASN A 122 -7.66 -10.11 4.34
N PHE A 123 -8.06 -9.00 3.74
CA PHE A 123 -9.02 -8.06 4.32
C PHE A 123 -10.43 -8.60 4.15
N LYS A 124 -11.13 -8.78 5.26
CA LYS A 124 -12.53 -9.21 5.32
C LYS A 124 -13.48 -8.01 5.24
N SER A 125 -13.18 -6.97 6.01
CA SER A 125 -13.96 -5.74 6.04
C SER A 125 -13.08 -4.54 6.30
N VAL A 126 -13.52 -3.36 5.85
CA VAL A 126 -12.81 -2.10 6.06
C VAL A 126 -13.80 -0.98 6.40
N MET A 127 -13.45 -0.18 7.40
CA MET A 127 -14.05 1.12 7.68
C MET A 127 -12.97 2.17 7.44
N ALA A 128 -13.22 3.14 6.55
CA ALA A 128 -12.19 4.09 6.14
C ALA A 128 -12.73 5.52 6.08
N PHE A 129 -11.85 6.45 6.45
CA PHE A 129 -11.99 7.87 6.17
C PHE A 129 -10.85 8.26 5.22
N ASN A 130 -11.21 8.82 4.08
CA ASN A 130 -10.26 9.30 3.07
C ASN A 130 -10.69 10.69 2.62
N ASN A 131 -9.83 11.69 2.79
CA ASN A 131 -10.18 13.06 2.49
C ASN A 131 -8.93 13.92 2.21
N LYS A 132 -9.19 15.17 1.82
CA LYS A 132 -8.22 16.25 1.76
C LYS A 132 -8.57 17.24 2.88
N ILE A 133 -7.70 17.36 3.90
CA ILE A 133 -7.94 18.16 5.09
C ILE A 133 -6.88 19.24 5.37
N SER A 134 -5.67 19.07 4.83
CA SER A 134 -4.57 20.00 5.09
C SER A 134 -4.64 21.26 4.22
N ALA A 135 -3.74 22.21 4.47
CA ALA A 135 -3.57 23.41 3.66
C ALA A 135 -2.69 23.20 2.40
N LEU A 136 -2.28 21.97 2.08
CA LEU A 136 -1.53 21.68 0.86
C LEU A 136 -2.37 22.03 -0.38
N GLU A 137 -1.76 22.66 -1.38
CA GLU A 137 -2.40 23.01 -2.64
C GLU A 137 -2.42 21.82 -3.59
N ILE A 138 -3.30 20.84 -3.30
CA ILE A 138 -3.45 19.59 -4.05
C ILE A 138 -4.92 19.26 -4.28
N GLU A 139 -5.20 18.44 -5.30
CA GLU A 139 -6.56 17.96 -5.64
C GLU A 139 -6.84 16.55 -5.08
N ALA A 140 -5.78 15.81 -4.77
CA ALA A 140 -5.87 14.46 -4.26
C ALA A 140 -6.14 14.43 -2.75
N ASP A 141 -6.43 13.24 -2.21
CA ASP A 141 -6.50 13.02 -0.77
C ASP A 141 -5.13 13.21 -0.14
N ASP A 142 -5.12 13.77 1.07
CA ASP A 142 -3.89 13.95 1.83
C ASP A 142 -3.84 13.13 3.12
N ILE A 143 -4.93 12.46 3.46
CA ILE A 143 -5.04 11.52 4.58
C ILE A 143 -5.94 10.36 4.25
N ALA A 144 -5.60 9.19 4.75
CA ALA A 144 -6.55 8.09 4.93
C ALA A 144 -6.32 7.39 6.28
N GLU A 145 -7.43 7.16 6.98
CA GLU A 145 -7.51 6.34 8.18
C GLU A 145 -8.38 5.12 7.91
N MET A 146 -7.88 3.94 8.26
CA MET A 146 -8.58 2.69 8.00
C MET A 146 -8.53 1.79 9.23
N ILE A 147 -9.68 1.21 9.56
CA ILE A 147 -9.78 0.06 10.47
C ILE A 147 -10.18 -1.14 9.62
N VAL A 148 -9.37 -2.17 9.65
CA VAL A 148 -9.51 -3.37 8.83
C VAL A 148 -9.68 -4.57 9.73
N GLU A 149 -10.71 -5.39 9.48
CA GLU A 149 -10.81 -6.75 9.99
C GLU A 149 -10.24 -7.71 8.96
N LEU A 150 -9.31 -8.58 9.37
CA LEU A 150 -8.75 -9.62 8.52
C LEU A 150 -9.56 -10.94 8.68
N ASP A 151 -9.46 -11.83 7.68
CA ASP A 151 -10.19 -13.12 7.68
C ASP A 151 -9.90 -14.01 8.90
N ASN A 152 -8.72 -13.84 9.51
CA ASN A 152 -8.28 -14.57 10.70
C ASN A 152 -8.64 -13.86 12.03
N GLY A 153 -9.42 -12.78 11.99
CA GLY A 153 -9.88 -12.03 13.15
C GLY A 153 -8.90 -10.97 13.69
N ILE A 154 -7.72 -10.81 13.09
CA ILE A 154 -6.81 -9.72 13.45
C ILE A 154 -7.45 -8.39 13.05
N ILE A 155 -7.33 -7.38 13.91
CA ILE A 155 -7.72 -6.01 13.60
C ILE A 155 -6.48 -5.21 13.24
N ALA A 156 -6.53 -4.48 12.13
CA ALA A 156 -5.48 -3.56 11.72
C ALA A 156 -5.99 -2.11 11.68
N SER A 157 -5.19 -1.19 12.23
CA SER A 157 -5.35 0.26 12.05
C SER A 157 -4.27 0.73 11.07
N ILE A 158 -4.66 1.39 10.00
CA ILE A 158 -3.73 1.85 8.97
C ILE A 158 -3.94 3.34 8.77
N HIS A 159 -2.85 4.10 8.94
CA HIS A 159 -2.79 5.53 8.71
C HIS A 159 -1.87 5.84 7.53
N THR A 160 -2.33 6.71 6.63
CA THR A 160 -1.47 7.31 5.60
C THR A 160 -1.73 8.80 5.49
N ASP A 161 -0.67 9.61 5.41
CA ASP A 161 -0.79 11.03 5.13
C ASP A 161 0.43 11.58 4.37
N ILE A 162 0.25 12.73 3.71
CA ILE A 162 1.29 13.42 2.96
C ILE A 162 1.54 14.86 3.45
N PHE A 163 1.12 15.15 4.68
CA PHE A 163 1.37 16.43 5.35
C PHE A 163 2.16 16.29 6.67
N GLY A 164 2.49 15.06 7.08
CA GLY A 164 3.25 14.78 8.29
C GLY A 164 4.68 15.28 8.21
N ARG A 165 5.06 16.14 9.17
CA ARG A 165 6.40 16.75 9.23
C ARG A 165 7.49 15.77 9.64
N LYS A 166 7.13 14.74 10.38
CA LYS A 166 8.02 13.61 10.68
C LYS A 166 7.79 12.53 9.64
N HIS A 167 8.83 12.21 8.89
CA HIS A 167 8.81 11.06 8.00
C HIS A 167 8.69 9.78 8.83
N THR A 168 7.56 9.10 8.73
CA THR A 168 7.27 7.90 9.51
C THR A 168 6.88 6.76 8.59
N LYS A 169 7.56 5.63 8.74
CA LYS A 169 7.16 4.34 8.16
C LYS A 169 7.24 3.33 9.28
N SER A 170 6.13 3.06 9.93
CA SER A 170 6.12 2.19 11.11
C SER A 170 5.12 1.06 10.99
N LEU A 171 5.45 -0.04 11.65
CA LEU A 171 4.57 -1.19 11.84
C LEU A 171 4.67 -1.65 13.29
N GLU A 172 3.57 -1.51 14.04
CA GLU A 172 3.43 -2.00 15.40
C GLU A 172 2.55 -3.26 15.38
N ILE A 173 3.02 -4.33 16.02
CA ILE A 173 2.34 -5.62 16.07
C ILE A 173 2.16 -6.04 17.51
N LYS A 174 0.93 -6.29 17.94
CA LYS A 174 0.60 -6.75 19.29
C LYS A 174 0.27 -8.23 19.26
N GLY A 175 1.17 -9.02 19.77
CA GLY A 175 1.01 -10.46 19.97
C GLY A 175 0.79 -10.82 21.43
N TYR A 176 0.50 -12.08 21.69
CA TYR A 176 0.20 -12.57 23.06
C TYR A 176 1.38 -12.37 24.02
N PHE A 177 2.62 -12.59 23.55
CA PHE A 177 3.81 -12.51 24.41
C PHE A 177 4.58 -11.20 24.30
N PHE A 178 4.58 -10.55 23.12
CA PHE A 178 5.44 -9.40 22.83
C PHE A 178 4.76 -8.39 21.91
N LEU A 179 5.29 -7.17 21.97
CA LEU A 179 5.03 -6.10 21.02
C LEU A 179 6.26 -5.95 20.13
N ILE A 180 6.06 -5.85 18.82
CA ILE A 180 7.10 -5.47 17.87
C ILE A 180 6.75 -4.08 17.33
N HIS A 181 7.72 -3.18 17.38
CA HIS A 181 7.63 -1.86 16.79
C HIS A 181 8.85 -1.63 15.90
N SER A 182 8.61 -1.21 14.66
CA SER A 182 9.65 -0.88 13.69
C SER A 182 9.38 0.51 13.14
N ASP A 183 10.33 1.41 13.33
CA ASP A 183 10.39 2.76 12.74
C ASP A 183 11.52 2.84 11.71
N ASN A 184 11.33 3.67 10.69
CA ASN A 184 12.36 4.15 9.77
C ASN A 184 12.56 5.64 9.96
#